data_81bc7c6f5d7993edd6adf11843ee8616
#
_entry.id   81bc7c6f5d7993edd6adf11843ee8616
#
_cell.length_a   1.000
_cell.length_b   1.000
_cell.length_c   1.000
_cell.angle_alpha   90.00
_cell.angle_beta   90.00
_cell.angle_gamma   90.00
#
_symmetry.space_group_name_H-M   'P 1'
#
loop_
_entity.id
_entity.type
_entity.pdbx_description
1 polymer ?
#
loop_
_entity_poly.entity_id
_entity_poly.type
_entity_poly.pdbx_seq_one_letter_code
_entity_poly.pdbx_strand_id
1 'polypeptide(L)'
;MFKDFDIQKYLDKKPPSDGSFTTTQEIKELNKIPINERFVKEKDDVKASFQKAAKKKDITIDGSDIDKILDESSKVILKIKKHHDRPRPKVLAKKNNIKLDDKELDSMKTPSYPSGHSAQGILIAKLLGDKYPNLAKDFMKVGKDISYSRNVAHAHYKSDSKLGEQLGKDMYEHIKTSSPIKCWKGYERVPGTAKGSKGSCRKSSPAKKKMGEFKHSDAPDAKGKFKTMSSSSLASWLIKTRKSNLSKIISSLNQQYVFNRGKNPSYAKKMKATMNIVRKRLGKTKK
;
A
#
# COMPACT_ATOMS: atom_id res chain seq x y z
N MET A 1 9.61 2.56 0.13
CA MET A 1 8.51 2.20 -0.79
C MET A 1 8.62 0.75 -1.25
N PHE A 2 9.82 0.25 -1.64
CA PHE A 2 10.05 -1.08 -2.22
C PHE A 2 10.85 -2.04 -1.31
N LYS A 3 10.78 -1.89 0.02
CA LYS A 3 11.58 -2.69 0.97
C LYS A 3 11.35 -4.20 0.81
N ASP A 4 10.10 -4.61 0.63
CA ASP A 4 9.68 -6.01 0.53
C ASP A 4 9.26 -6.37 -0.91
N PHE A 5 9.77 -5.64 -1.91
CA PHE A 5 9.51 -5.94 -3.31
C PHE A 5 10.30 -7.19 -3.72
N ASP A 6 9.58 -8.18 -4.29
CA ASP A 6 10.22 -9.41 -4.77
C ASP A 6 11.07 -9.12 -6.02
N ILE A 7 12.37 -8.99 -5.79
CA ILE A 7 13.37 -8.76 -6.84
C ILE A 7 13.81 -10.07 -7.49
N GLN A 8 13.67 -11.24 -6.79
CA GLN A 8 14.28 -12.50 -7.21
C GLN A 8 13.81 -12.92 -8.61
N LYS A 9 12.51 -12.80 -8.88
CA LYS A 9 11.95 -13.10 -10.20
C LYS A 9 12.58 -12.31 -11.37
N TYR A 10 13.21 -11.19 -11.07
CA TYR A 10 13.93 -10.36 -12.06
C TYR A 10 15.40 -10.75 -12.16
N LEU A 11 15.99 -11.22 -11.06
CA LEU A 11 17.36 -11.76 -11.08
C LEU A 11 17.44 -13.08 -11.84
N ASP A 12 16.38 -13.88 -11.76
CA ASP A 12 16.28 -15.17 -12.48
C ASP A 12 16.00 -14.99 -13.99
N LYS A 13 15.46 -13.83 -14.38
CA LYS A 13 15.04 -13.58 -15.77
C LYS A 13 16.20 -13.01 -16.60
N LYS A 14 17.04 -13.90 -17.08
CA LYS A 14 18.24 -13.54 -17.87
C LYS A 14 17.89 -12.82 -19.18
N PRO A 15 18.67 -11.80 -19.57
CA PRO A 15 18.59 -11.25 -20.92
C PRO A 15 19.05 -12.26 -21.96
N PRO A 16 18.74 -12.09 -23.26
CA PRO A 16 19.38 -12.84 -24.31
C PRO A 16 20.91 -12.70 -24.20
N SER A 17 21.65 -13.80 -24.38
CA SER A 17 23.11 -13.81 -24.27
C SER A 17 23.77 -12.92 -25.34
N ASP A 18 24.92 -12.35 -25.02
CA ASP A 18 25.59 -11.34 -25.84
C ASP A 18 25.85 -11.77 -27.29
N GLY A 19 26.25 -13.04 -27.49
CA GLY A 19 26.52 -13.59 -28.83
C GLY A 19 25.32 -14.28 -29.47
N SER A 20 24.13 -14.22 -28.88
CA SER A 20 22.96 -14.93 -29.41
C SER A 20 22.41 -14.31 -30.68
N PHE A 21 21.74 -15.16 -31.48
CA PHE A 21 20.98 -14.69 -32.63
C PHE A 21 19.96 -13.63 -32.24
N THR A 22 19.27 -13.80 -31.11
CA THR A 22 18.28 -12.83 -30.59
C THR A 22 18.92 -11.45 -30.34
N THR A 23 20.06 -11.38 -29.65
CA THR A 23 20.76 -10.12 -29.39
C THR A 23 21.20 -9.46 -30.71
N THR A 24 21.72 -10.24 -31.65
CA THR A 24 22.11 -9.73 -32.99
C THR A 24 20.90 -9.17 -33.75
N GLN A 25 19.76 -9.85 -33.69
CA GLN A 25 18.53 -9.35 -34.33
C GLN A 25 18.01 -8.08 -33.65
N GLU A 26 18.03 -8.00 -32.32
CA GLU A 26 17.65 -6.78 -31.58
C GLU A 26 18.50 -5.57 -32.02
N ILE A 27 19.83 -5.76 -32.19
CA ILE A 27 20.72 -4.69 -32.69
C ILE A 27 20.34 -4.27 -34.11
N LYS A 28 20.11 -5.23 -35.01
CA LYS A 28 19.69 -4.95 -36.39
C LYS A 28 18.33 -4.23 -36.43
N GLU A 29 17.41 -4.58 -35.53
CA GLU A 29 16.12 -3.90 -35.43
C GLU A 29 16.25 -2.48 -34.90
N LEU A 30 17.13 -2.23 -33.93
CA LEU A 30 17.43 -0.87 -33.49
C LEU A 30 17.98 -0.01 -34.62
N ASN A 31 18.89 -0.56 -35.41
CA ASN A 31 19.49 0.15 -36.53
C ASN A 31 18.48 0.59 -37.65
N LYS A 32 17.29 -0.03 -37.68
CA LYS A 32 16.19 0.38 -38.55
C LYS A 32 15.37 1.55 -37.99
N ILE A 33 15.56 1.91 -36.74
CA ILE A 33 14.86 3.01 -36.10
C ILE A 33 15.69 4.28 -36.27
N PRO A 34 15.22 5.30 -36.99
CA PRO A 34 15.97 6.54 -37.12
C PRO A 34 16.08 7.25 -35.77
N ILE A 35 17.28 7.76 -35.47
CA ILE A 35 17.49 8.56 -34.28
C ILE A 35 16.76 9.89 -34.44
N ASN A 36 15.88 10.18 -33.50
CA ASN A 36 15.18 11.45 -33.36
C ASN A 36 15.63 12.16 -32.10
N GLU A 37 16.66 12.98 -32.20
CA GLU A 37 17.26 13.67 -31.05
C GLU A 37 16.27 14.54 -30.27
N ARG A 38 15.39 15.25 -30.98
CA ARG A 38 14.39 16.11 -30.36
C ARG A 38 13.43 15.28 -29.50
N PHE A 39 12.94 14.15 -30.02
CA PHE A 39 12.05 13.25 -29.30
C PHE A 39 12.77 12.63 -28.10
N VAL A 40 14.01 12.16 -28.28
CA VAL A 40 14.83 11.60 -27.20
C VAL A 40 15.04 12.62 -26.10
N LYS A 41 15.47 13.83 -26.41
CA LYS A 41 15.69 14.92 -25.44
C LYS A 41 14.42 15.29 -24.70
N GLU A 42 13.27 15.32 -25.39
CA GLU A 42 11.98 15.65 -24.78
C GLU A 42 11.53 14.57 -23.78
N LYS A 43 11.94 13.32 -23.94
CA LYS A 43 11.55 12.17 -23.10
C LYS A 43 12.60 11.71 -22.12
N ASP A 44 13.79 12.32 -22.11
CA ASP A 44 14.88 11.93 -21.22
C ASP A 44 14.61 12.30 -19.77
N ASP A 45 14.03 13.47 -19.51
CA ASP A 45 13.54 13.83 -18.18
C ASP A 45 12.12 13.25 -17.97
N VAL A 46 12.04 12.19 -17.19
CA VAL A 46 10.80 11.48 -16.88
C VAL A 46 9.80 12.41 -16.18
N LYS A 47 10.25 13.16 -15.16
CA LYS A 47 9.41 14.09 -14.39
C LYS A 47 8.83 15.19 -15.27
N ALA A 48 9.70 15.88 -16.00
CA ALA A 48 9.28 16.97 -16.90
C ALA A 48 8.31 16.49 -17.98
N SER A 49 8.47 15.26 -18.50
CA SER A 49 7.56 14.68 -19.48
C SER A 49 6.13 14.56 -18.94
N PHE A 50 5.94 14.10 -17.71
CA PHE A 50 4.62 14.01 -17.07
C PHE A 50 4.05 15.38 -16.70
N GLN A 51 4.87 16.28 -16.15
CA GLN A 51 4.45 17.64 -15.83
C GLN A 51 3.98 18.41 -17.07
N LYS A 52 4.71 18.27 -18.19
CA LYS A 52 4.34 18.88 -19.49
C LYS A 52 3.01 18.33 -20.01
N ALA A 53 2.76 17.02 -19.86
CA ALA A 53 1.50 16.40 -20.30
C ALA A 53 0.32 16.88 -19.45
N ALA A 54 0.49 16.99 -18.14
CA ALA A 54 -0.53 17.50 -17.23
C ALA A 54 -0.84 18.98 -17.46
N LYS A 55 0.20 19.80 -17.69
CA LYS A 55 0.06 21.23 -17.97
C LYS A 55 -0.77 21.50 -19.22
N LYS A 56 -0.69 20.65 -20.25
CA LYS A 56 -1.54 20.73 -21.45
C LYS A 56 -3.04 20.56 -21.15
N LYS A 57 -3.39 20.13 -19.96
CA LYS A 57 -4.76 19.89 -19.48
C LYS A 57 -5.06 20.74 -18.23
N ASP A 58 -4.32 21.84 -18.05
CA ASP A 58 -4.45 22.78 -16.94
C ASP A 58 -4.29 22.15 -15.54
N ILE A 59 -3.53 21.04 -15.47
CA ILE A 59 -3.22 20.36 -14.21
C ILE A 59 -1.76 20.59 -13.87
N THR A 60 -1.54 21.07 -12.63
CA THR A 60 -0.21 21.18 -12.03
C THR A 60 0.08 19.94 -11.20
N ILE A 61 1.18 19.26 -11.50
CA ILE A 61 1.69 18.11 -10.72
C ILE A 61 2.88 18.58 -9.89
N ASP A 62 2.80 18.40 -8.56
CA ASP A 62 3.96 18.55 -7.70
C ASP A 62 5.00 17.49 -8.03
N GLY A 63 6.21 17.94 -8.36
CA GLY A 63 7.31 17.08 -8.74
C GLY A 63 7.91 16.27 -7.59
N SER A 64 7.68 16.67 -6.33
CA SER A 64 8.29 16.05 -5.15
C SER A 64 7.89 14.58 -4.98
N ASP A 65 6.62 14.24 -5.24
CA ASP A 65 6.15 12.86 -5.23
C ASP A 65 6.83 12.02 -6.33
N ILE A 66 7.02 12.62 -7.52
CA ILE A 66 7.69 11.94 -8.64
C ILE A 66 9.18 11.71 -8.31
N ASP A 67 9.87 12.71 -7.77
CA ASP A 67 11.28 12.59 -7.39
C ASP A 67 11.48 11.45 -6.39
N LYS A 68 10.65 11.35 -5.37
CA LYS A 68 10.68 10.27 -4.40
C LYS A 68 10.48 8.88 -5.04
N ILE A 69 9.55 8.78 -6.00
CA ILE A 69 9.31 7.53 -6.72
C ILE A 69 10.53 7.16 -7.58
N LEU A 70 11.12 8.13 -8.27
CA LEU A 70 12.32 7.94 -9.09
C LEU A 70 13.49 7.44 -8.24
N ASP A 71 13.76 8.06 -7.10
CA ASP A 71 14.84 7.68 -6.19
C ASP A 71 14.65 6.26 -5.65
N GLU A 72 13.48 5.97 -5.11
CA GLU A 72 13.22 4.66 -4.51
C GLU A 72 13.19 3.53 -5.54
N SER A 73 12.64 3.77 -6.74
CA SER A 73 12.63 2.78 -7.81
C SER A 73 14.02 2.54 -8.40
N SER A 74 14.85 3.59 -8.49
CA SER A 74 16.22 3.49 -8.97
C SER A 74 17.06 2.51 -8.15
N LYS A 75 16.87 2.44 -6.84
CA LYS A 75 17.58 1.51 -5.94
C LYS A 75 17.34 0.05 -6.33
N VAL A 76 16.09 -0.29 -6.66
CA VAL A 76 15.71 -1.64 -7.11
C VAL A 76 16.23 -1.92 -8.51
N ILE A 77 16.02 -1.00 -9.44
CA ILE A 77 16.46 -1.11 -10.84
C ILE A 77 17.97 -1.33 -10.92
N LEU A 78 18.75 -0.55 -10.17
CA LEU A 78 20.21 -0.66 -10.17
C LEU A 78 20.72 -2.00 -9.62
N LYS A 79 20.04 -2.60 -8.64
CA LYS A 79 20.38 -3.94 -8.16
C LYS A 79 20.21 -4.98 -9.28
N ILE A 80 19.10 -4.92 -10.04
CA ILE A 80 18.84 -5.84 -11.16
C ILE A 80 19.86 -5.61 -12.27
N LYS A 81 20.14 -4.34 -12.61
CA LYS A 81 21.14 -3.99 -13.63
C LYS A 81 22.53 -4.53 -13.30
N LYS A 82 22.99 -4.36 -12.05
CA LYS A 82 24.29 -4.86 -11.58
C LYS A 82 24.38 -6.39 -11.59
N HIS A 83 23.26 -7.09 -11.33
CA HIS A 83 23.22 -8.55 -11.37
C HIS A 83 23.43 -9.11 -12.77
N HIS A 84 22.75 -8.52 -13.75
CA HIS A 84 22.81 -9.00 -15.14
C HIS A 84 23.99 -8.45 -15.92
N ASP A 85 24.47 -7.29 -15.57
CA ASP A 85 25.60 -6.58 -16.16
C ASP A 85 25.62 -6.60 -17.71
N ARG A 86 24.44 -6.47 -18.33
CA ARG A 86 24.28 -6.54 -19.79
C ARG A 86 24.93 -5.34 -20.47
N PRO A 87 25.85 -5.54 -21.43
CA PRO A 87 26.44 -4.45 -22.22
C PRO A 87 25.37 -3.69 -23.04
N ARG A 88 25.62 -2.41 -23.27
CA ARG A 88 24.76 -1.56 -24.11
C ARG A 88 24.78 -1.97 -25.57
N PRO A 89 23.72 -1.65 -26.36
CA PRO A 89 23.64 -2.03 -27.77
C PRO A 89 24.86 -1.67 -28.61
N LYS A 90 25.37 -0.44 -28.47
CA LYS A 90 26.60 0.03 -29.18
C LYS A 90 27.83 -0.83 -28.87
N VAL A 91 27.99 -1.25 -27.62
CA VAL A 91 29.12 -2.08 -27.22
C VAL A 91 29.10 -3.44 -27.92
N LEU A 92 27.92 -4.11 -27.91
CA LEU A 92 27.78 -5.41 -28.58
C LEU A 92 27.72 -5.29 -30.11
N ALA A 93 27.18 -4.19 -30.66
CA ALA A 93 27.22 -3.90 -32.08
C ALA A 93 28.68 -3.83 -32.57
N LYS A 94 29.54 -3.06 -31.88
CA LYS A 94 30.99 -2.98 -32.18
C LYS A 94 31.66 -4.36 -32.08
N LYS A 95 31.38 -5.14 -31.03
CA LYS A 95 31.93 -6.49 -30.85
C LYS A 95 31.53 -7.45 -31.96
N ASN A 96 30.33 -7.29 -32.51
CA ASN A 96 29.79 -8.14 -33.59
C ASN A 96 29.98 -7.55 -34.99
N ASN A 97 30.82 -6.52 -35.18
CA ASN A 97 31.06 -5.83 -36.42
C ASN A 97 29.78 -5.28 -37.10
N ILE A 98 28.80 -4.85 -36.30
CA ILE A 98 27.57 -4.22 -36.76
C ILE A 98 27.71 -2.71 -36.52
N LYS A 99 27.51 -1.91 -37.58
CA LYS A 99 27.44 -0.45 -37.43
C LYS A 99 26.15 -0.10 -36.71
N LEU A 100 26.25 0.59 -35.60
CA LEU A 100 25.12 1.12 -34.84
C LEU A 100 25.52 2.48 -34.28
N ASP A 101 24.86 3.52 -34.74
CA ASP A 101 24.96 4.83 -34.14
C ASP A 101 24.06 4.89 -32.89
N ASP A 102 24.40 5.72 -31.94
CA ASP A 102 23.57 5.97 -30.78
C ASP A 102 23.54 7.45 -30.42
N LYS A 103 22.49 7.86 -29.70
CA LYS A 103 22.50 9.15 -29.02
C LYS A 103 23.03 8.93 -27.61
N GLU A 104 24.23 9.40 -27.35
CA GLU A 104 24.85 9.33 -26.03
C GLU A 104 24.02 10.09 -24.98
N LEU A 105 23.72 9.45 -23.85
CA LEU A 105 22.94 9.97 -22.76
C LEU A 105 23.64 9.69 -21.43
N ASP A 106 23.56 10.62 -20.48
CA ASP A 106 24.17 10.46 -19.14
C ASP A 106 23.68 9.20 -18.43
N SER A 107 22.44 8.79 -18.68
CA SER A 107 21.85 7.57 -18.13
C SER A 107 22.47 6.27 -18.66
N MET A 108 23.33 6.32 -19.68
CA MET A 108 23.99 5.14 -20.28
C MET A 108 25.20 4.63 -19.51
N LYS A 109 25.60 5.30 -18.45
CA LYS A 109 26.75 4.90 -17.56
C LYS A 109 26.51 3.62 -16.76
N THR A 110 25.29 3.08 -16.78
CA THR A 110 24.91 1.84 -16.08
C THR A 110 24.60 0.72 -17.07
N PRO A 111 24.64 -0.59 -16.65
CA PRO A 111 24.27 -1.70 -17.53
C PRO A 111 22.89 -1.54 -18.20
N SER A 112 22.70 -2.28 -19.31
CA SER A 112 21.54 -2.07 -20.16
C SER A 112 20.23 -2.63 -19.58
N TYR A 113 20.25 -3.79 -18.97
CA TYR A 113 19.07 -4.58 -18.61
C TYR A 113 18.72 -4.55 -17.12
N PRO A 114 17.47 -4.23 -16.75
CA PRO A 114 16.37 -3.69 -17.56
C PRO A 114 16.50 -2.20 -17.85
N SER A 115 15.66 -1.65 -18.76
CA SER A 115 15.56 -0.22 -18.98
C SER A 115 14.92 0.50 -17.78
N GLY A 116 15.70 1.38 -17.13
CA GLY A 116 15.21 2.15 -15.96
C GLY A 116 14.12 3.14 -16.35
N HIS A 117 14.31 3.91 -17.44
CA HIS A 117 13.30 4.84 -17.95
C HIS A 117 11.97 4.17 -18.30
N SER A 118 12.05 2.95 -18.90
CA SER A 118 10.83 2.19 -19.20
C SER A 118 10.09 1.78 -17.92
N ALA A 119 10.82 1.34 -16.89
CA ALA A 119 10.22 0.96 -15.61
C ALA A 119 9.59 2.18 -14.90
N GLN A 120 10.32 3.27 -14.79
CA GLN A 120 9.87 4.49 -14.14
C GLN A 120 8.74 5.17 -14.89
N GLY A 121 8.82 5.21 -16.22
CA GLY A 121 7.76 5.76 -17.08
C GLY A 121 6.42 5.05 -16.87
N ILE A 122 6.41 3.71 -16.87
CA ILE A 122 5.18 2.94 -16.64
C ILE A 122 4.68 3.04 -15.19
N LEU A 123 5.58 2.98 -14.21
CA LEU A 123 5.23 3.12 -12.80
C LEU A 123 4.53 4.45 -12.53
N ILE A 124 5.14 5.56 -12.95
CA ILE A 124 4.60 6.91 -12.73
C ILE A 124 3.30 7.11 -13.51
N ALA A 125 3.22 6.62 -14.75
CA ALA A 125 2.00 6.67 -15.55
C ALA A 125 0.80 6.05 -14.83
N LYS A 126 1.00 4.87 -14.21
CA LYS A 126 -0.07 4.18 -13.46
C LYS A 126 -0.44 4.92 -12.17
N LEU A 127 0.54 5.41 -11.42
CA LEU A 127 0.29 6.15 -10.18
C LEU A 127 -0.43 7.48 -10.44
N LEU A 128 -0.02 8.21 -11.48
CA LEU A 128 -0.72 9.43 -11.89
C LEU A 128 -2.09 9.15 -12.49
N GLY A 129 -2.25 8.04 -13.21
CA GLY A 129 -3.55 7.59 -13.72
C GLY A 129 -4.56 7.30 -12.61
N ASP A 130 -4.13 6.74 -11.47
CA ASP A 130 -4.98 6.59 -10.28
C ASP A 130 -5.37 7.94 -9.66
N LYS A 131 -4.42 8.86 -9.60
CA LYS A 131 -4.65 10.20 -9.02
C LYS A 131 -5.52 11.08 -9.91
N TYR A 132 -5.41 10.90 -11.23
CA TYR A 132 -6.12 11.67 -12.26
C TYR A 132 -6.74 10.73 -13.31
N PRO A 133 -7.85 10.04 -12.99
CA PRO A 133 -8.43 8.99 -13.84
C PRO A 133 -8.77 9.45 -15.27
N ASN A 134 -9.20 10.69 -15.43
CA ASN A 134 -9.52 11.28 -16.73
C ASN A 134 -8.29 11.43 -17.66
N LEU A 135 -7.07 11.45 -17.09
CA LEU A 135 -5.81 11.55 -17.81
C LEU A 135 -5.02 10.23 -17.85
N ALA A 136 -5.59 9.14 -17.34
CA ALA A 136 -4.88 7.86 -17.25
C ALA A 136 -4.34 7.38 -18.61
N LYS A 137 -5.09 7.55 -19.70
CA LYS A 137 -4.66 7.22 -21.06
C LYS A 137 -3.52 8.11 -21.52
N ASP A 138 -3.58 9.41 -21.24
CA ASP A 138 -2.55 10.38 -21.64
C ASP A 138 -1.24 10.09 -20.89
N PHE A 139 -1.30 9.84 -19.60
CA PHE A 139 -0.11 9.46 -18.82
C PHE A 139 0.47 8.12 -19.26
N MET A 140 -0.38 7.12 -19.58
CA MET A 140 0.12 5.86 -20.11
C MET A 140 0.82 6.04 -21.45
N LYS A 141 0.31 6.91 -22.33
CA LYS A 141 0.99 7.28 -23.58
C LYS A 141 2.36 7.90 -23.29
N VAL A 142 2.45 8.84 -22.32
CA VAL A 142 3.74 9.44 -21.93
C VAL A 142 4.72 8.37 -21.44
N GLY A 143 4.28 7.44 -20.56
CA GLY A 143 5.13 6.34 -20.09
C GLY A 143 5.65 5.45 -21.21
N LYS A 144 4.81 5.15 -22.21
CA LYS A 144 5.18 4.39 -23.41
C LYS A 144 6.14 5.18 -24.33
N ASP A 145 5.89 6.47 -24.51
CA ASP A 145 6.77 7.35 -25.30
C ASP A 145 8.17 7.44 -24.66
N ILE A 146 8.25 7.52 -23.31
CA ILE A 146 9.51 7.46 -22.56
C ILE A 146 10.21 6.12 -22.80
N SER A 147 9.51 4.99 -22.70
CA SER A 147 10.07 3.67 -22.97
C SER A 147 10.59 3.57 -24.41
N TYR A 148 9.80 3.98 -25.38
CA TYR A 148 10.17 3.93 -26.80
C TYR A 148 11.36 4.85 -27.11
N SER A 149 11.46 6.02 -26.49
CA SER A 149 12.57 6.95 -26.71
C SER A 149 13.95 6.31 -26.46
N ARG A 150 14.01 5.28 -25.58
CA ARG A 150 15.25 4.54 -25.29
C ARG A 150 15.67 3.66 -26.46
N ASN A 151 14.71 3.13 -27.21
CA ASN A 151 15.00 2.40 -28.46
C ASN A 151 15.36 3.37 -29.59
N VAL A 152 14.69 4.53 -29.67
CA VAL A 152 15.03 5.59 -30.66
C VAL A 152 16.45 6.15 -30.44
N ALA A 153 16.91 6.22 -29.17
CA ALA A 153 18.27 6.62 -28.84
C ALA A 153 19.30 5.49 -29.04
N HIS A 154 18.88 4.29 -29.38
CA HIS A 154 19.68 3.05 -29.41
C HIS A 154 20.39 2.75 -28.07
N ALA A 155 19.86 3.30 -26.96
CA ALA A 155 20.41 3.14 -25.61
C ALA A 155 20.07 1.81 -24.98
N HIS A 156 18.98 1.15 -25.41
CA HIS A 156 18.45 -0.09 -24.88
C HIS A 156 17.92 -1.00 -25.99
N TYR A 157 18.06 -2.32 -25.78
CA TYR A 157 17.41 -3.31 -26.64
C TYR A 157 15.88 -3.32 -26.37
N LYS A 158 15.11 -3.88 -27.30
CA LYS A 158 13.66 -4.06 -27.10
C LYS A 158 13.34 -4.91 -25.86
N SER A 159 14.14 -5.97 -25.62
CA SER A 159 14.00 -6.82 -24.44
C SER A 159 14.23 -6.07 -23.12
N ASP A 160 15.17 -5.11 -23.08
CA ASP A 160 15.39 -4.27 -21.90
C ASP A 160 14.17 -3.40 -21.60
N SER A 161 13.61 -2.79 -22.64
CA SER A 161 12.41 -1.95 -22.51
C SER A 161 11.20 -2.76 -22.08
N LYS A 162 11.01 -3.95 -22.66
CA LYS A 162 9.92 -4.87 -22.31
C LYS A 162 9.98 -5.32 -20.85
N LEU A 163 11.17 -5.70 -20.36
CA LEU A 163 11.34 -6.06 -18.93
C LEU A 163 11.18 -4.83 -18.04
N GLY A 164 11.71 -3.68 -18.44
CA GLY A 164 11.52 -2.43 -17.70
C GLY A 164 10.04 -2.09 -17.52
N GLU A 165 9.25 -2.15 -18.58
CA GLU A 165 7.81 -1.92 -18.52
C GLU A 165 7.09 -2.90 -17.60
N GLN A 166 7.47 -4.19 -17.61
CA GLN A 166 6.92 -5.17 -16.70
C GLN A 166 7.30 -4.87 -15.26
N LEU A 167 8.56 -4.52 -15.02
CA LEU A 167 9.05 -4.12 -13.70
C LEU A 167 8.27 -2.92 -13.16
N GLY A 168 8.01 -1.91 -14.00
CA GLY A 168 7.21 -0.75 -13.61
C GLY A 168 5.76 -1.09 -13.24
N LYS A 169 5.14 -2.02 -13.97
CA LYS A 169 3.81 -2.54 -13.63
C LYS A 169 3.81 -3.26 -12.29
N ASP A 170 4.77 -4.14 -12.05
CA ASP A 170 4.84 -4.93 -10.83
C ASP A 170 5.20 -4.07 -9.61
N MET A 171 6.05 -3.06 -9.77
CA MET A 171 6.30 -2.05 -8.76
C MET A 171 5.03 -1.27 -8.38
N TYR A 172 4.21 -0.92 -9.36
CA TYR A 172 2.92 -0.28 -9.11
C TYR A 172 1.98 -1.21 -8.33
N GLU A 173 1.83 -2.47 -8.75
CA GLU A 173 1.00 -3.45 -8.02
C GLU A 173 1.52 -3.66 -6.58
N HIS A 174 2.84 -3.71 -6.39
CA HIS A 174 3.44 -3.78 -5.07
C HIS A 174 3.04 -2.57 -4.21
N ILE A 175 3.11 -1.34 -4.73
CA ILE A 175 2.67 -0.15 -4.00
C ILE A 175 1.19 -0.24 -3.64
N LYS A 176 0.36 -0.69 -4.59
CA LYS A 176 -1.09 -0.87 -4.38
C LYS A 176 -1.40 -1.88 -3.28
N THR A 177 -0.63 -2.97 -3.21
CA THR A 177 -0.84 -4.04 -2.23
C THR A 177 -0.17 -3.78 -0.89
N SER A 178 1.02 -3.16 -0.88
CA SER A 178 1.85 -2.95 0.31
C SER A 178 1.49 -1.68 1.09
N SER A 179 0.92 -0.66 0.44
CA SER A 179 0.47 0.52 1.19
C SER A 179 -0.69 0.11 2.10
N PRO A 180 -0.63 0.36 3.41
CA PRO A 180 -1.80 0.15 4.24
C PRO A 180 -2.92 1.05 3.69
N ILE A 181 -4.06 0.46 3.28
CA ILE A 181 -5.26 1.27 3.15
C ILE A 181 -5.57 1.74 4.56
N LYS A 182 -5.47 3.03 4.81
CA LYS A 182 -6.20 3.61 5.93
C LYS A 182 -7.68 3.53 5.55
N CYS A 183 -8.33 2.47 5.98
CA CYS A 183 -9.78 2.49 6.03
C CYS A 183 -10.21 3.69 6.88
N TRP A 184 -11.37 4.26 6.62
CA TRP A 184 -11.90 5.37 7.42
C TRP A 184 -11.84 5.07 8.93
N LYS A 185 -11.76 6.11 9.74
CA LYS A 185 -11.79 5.95 11.19
C LYS A 185 -12.96 5.06 11.63
N GLY A 186 -12.68 3.95 12.30
CA GLY A 186 -13.69 2.95 12.68
C GLY A 186 -13.89 1.81 11.68
N TYR A 187 -13.08 1.73 10.62
CA TYR A 187 -13.06 0.61 9.68
C TYR A 187 -11.70 -0.08 9.63
N GLU A 188 -11.70 -1.39 9.44
CA GLU A 188 -10.50 -2.21 9.29
C GLU A 188 -10.49 -2.92 7.93
N ARG A 189 -9.32 -3.25 7.45
CA ARG A 189 -9.17 -3.97 6.20
C ARG A 189 -9.65 -5.41 6.31
N VAL A 190 -10.36 -5.88 5.28
CA VAL A 190 -10.71 -7.30 5.12
C VAL A 190 -9.53 -7.99 4.43
N PRO A 191 -8.83 -8.94 5.10
CA PRO A 191 -7.75 -9.70 4.51
C PRO A 191 -8.20 -10.42 3.22
N GLY A 192 -7.30 -10.51 2.23
CA GLY A 192 -7.57 -11.22 0.97
C GLY A 192 -8.42 -10.43 -0.05
N THR A 193 -8.90 -9.25 0.26
CA THR A 193 -9.66 -8.44 -0.70
C THR A 193 -8.75 -7.51 -1.49
N ALA A 194 -9.09 -7.27 -2.77
CA ALA A 194 -8.40 -6.27 -3.57
C ALA A 194 -8.58 -4.87 -2.95
N LYS A 195 -7.52 -4.07 -3.01
CA LYS A 195 -7.44 -2.75 -2.40
C LYS A 195 -8.39 -1.76 -3.09
N GLY A 196 -9.22 -1.07 -2.32
CA GLY A 196 -10.22 -0.13 -2.86
C GLY A 196 -11.42 -0.79 -3.52
N SER A 197 -11.49 -2.13 -3.58
CA SER A 197 -12.68 -2.83 -4.04
C SER A 197 -13.83 -2.68 -3.03
N LYS A 198 -15.08 -2.77 -3.52
CA LYS A 198 -16.27 -2.81 -2.66
C LYS A 198 -16.10 -3.95 -1.63
N GLY A 199 -16.18 -3.62 -0.33
CA GLY A 199 -15.99 -4.59 0.76
C GLY A 199 -14.54 -4.76 1.23
N SER A 200 -13.56 -4.04 0.67
CA SER A 200 -12.16 -4.10 1.13
C SER A 200 -11.92 -3.48 2.52
N CYS A 201 -12.85 -2.67 2.99
CA CYS A 201 -12.93 -2.16 4.36
C CYS A 201 -14.26 -2.58 4.98
N ARG A 202 -14.22 -3.17 6.17
CA ARG A 202 -15.41 -3.43 7.00
C ARG A 202 -15.39 -2.55 8.22
N LYS A 203 -16.54 -2.22 8.77
CA LYS A 203 -16.63 -1.53 10.06
C LYS A 203 -15.81 -2.32 11.07
N SER A 204 -14.80 -1.69 11.65
CA SER A 204 -14.01 -2.34 12.69
C SER A 204 -14.98 -2.73 13.80
N SER A 205 -15.05 -4.00 14.12
CA SER A 205 -15.70 -4.43 15.36
C SER A 205 -15.08 -3.57 16.44
N PRO A 206 -15.88 -2.94 17.33
CA PRO A 206 -15.31 -2.20 18.44
C PRO A 206 -14.25 -3.11 19.04
N ALA A 207 -12.99 -2.64 19.05
CA ALA A 207 -11.87 -3.45 19.50
C ALA A 207 -12.37 -4.20 20.72
N LYS A 208 -12.33 -5.54 20.71
CA LYS A 208 -12.50 -6.31 21.94
C LYS A 208 -11.42 -5.71 22.80
N LYS A 209 -11.78 -4.70 23.64
CA LYS A 209 -10.90 -4.23 24.70
C LYS A 209 -10.41 -5.53 25.27
N LYS A 210 -9.10 -5.83 25.18
CA LYS A 210 -8.51 -6.92 25.95
C LYS A 210 -9.17 -6.76 27.30
N MET A 211 -10.04 -7.69 27.63
CA MET A 211 -10.73 -7.63 28.91
C MET A 211 -9.59 -7.62 29.89
N GLY A 212 -9.29 -6.43 30.44
CA GLY A 212 -8.26 -6.30 31.43
C GLY A 212 -8.58 -7.36 32.46
N GLU A 213 -7.57 -8.07 32.97
CA GLU A 213 -7.75 -9.05 34.03
C GLU A 213 -8.79 -8.50 34.97
N PHE A 214 -9.91 -9.24 35.09
CA PHE A 214 -11.00 -8.81 35.96
C PHE A 214 -10.45 -8.72 37.37
N LYS A 215 -10.08 -7.54 37.80
CA LYS A 215 -9.79 -7.29 39.20
C LYS A 215 -11.04 -7.70 39.95
N HIS A 216 -10.89 -8.70 40.82
CA HIS A 216 -11.95 -9.07 41.77
C HIS A 216 -12.54 -7.78 42.30
N SER A 217 -13.88 -7.71 42.43
CA SER A 217 -14.56 -6.50 42.87
C SER A 217 -13.87 -5.96 44.13
N ASP A 218 -13.51 -4.67 44.13
CA ASP A 218 -12.81 -3.98 45.22
C ASP A 218 -13.67 -3.85 46.50
N ALA A 219 -14.75 -4.60 46.58
CA ALA A 219 -15.58 -4.66 47.77
C ALA A 219 -15.18 -5.90 48.60
N PRO A 220 -14.29 -5.75 49.58
CA PRO A 220 -13.83 -6.86 50.45
C PRO A 220 -14.95 -7.61 51.15
N ASP A 221 -16.11 -6.99 51.25
CA ASP A 221 -17.31 -7.46 51.89
C ASP A 221 -18.36 -8.08 50.95
N ALA A 222 -18.05 -8.19 49.65
CA ALA A 222 -18.98 -8.81 48.69
C ALA A 222 -19.21 -10.31 48.93
N LYS A 223 -18.51 -10.96 49.83
CA LYS A 223 -18.56 -12.37 50.27
C LYS A 223 -19.89 -13.09 49.98
N GLY A 224 -20.18 -13.35 48.69
CA GLY A 224 -21.40 -14.02 48.24
C GLY A 224 -22.68 -13.16 48.24
N LYS A 225 -22.68 -11.90 48.62
CA LYS A 225 -23.88 -11.05 48.73
C LYS A 225 -24.59 -10.85 47.38
N PHE A 226 -23.86 -10.76 46.31
CA PHE A 226 -24.46 -10.74 44.95
C PHE A 226 -25.28 -11.99 44.65
N LYS A 227 -24.91 -13.14 45.27
CA LYS A 227 -25.55 -14.41 45.05
C LYS A 227 -26.72 -14.63 46.04
N THR A 228 -26.56 -14.22 47.27
CA THR A 228 -27.51 -14.53 48.37
C THR A 228 -28.58 -13.49 48.59
N MET A 229 -28.29 -12.18 48.38
CA MET A 229 -29.26 -11.11 48.67
C MET A 229 -30.34 -11.02 47.57
N SER A 230 -31.55 -10.58 47.92
CA SER A 230 -32.60 -10.21 46.95
C SER A 230 -32.16 -9.00 46.10
N SER A 231 -32.77 -8.79 44.93
CA SER A 231 -32.46 -7.64 44.09
C SER A 231 -32.63 -6.29 44.79
N SER A 232 -33.65 -6.17 45.65
CA SER A 232 -33.94 -4.94 46.40
C SER A 232 -32.91 -4.70 47.52
N SER A 233 -32.60 -5.74 48.28
CA SER A 233 -31.61 -5.70 49.36
C SER A 233 -30.20 -5.46 48.83
N LEU A 234 -29.84 -6.09 47.69
CA LEU A 234 -28.57 -5.89 47.03
C LEU A 234 -28.43 -4.45 46.51
N ALA A 235 -29.48 -3.87 45.94
CA ALA A 235 -29.48 -2.48 45.51
C ALA A 235 -29.26 -1.52 46.70
N SER A 236 -29.97 -1.71 47.83
CA SER A 236 -29.79 -0.89 49.05
C SER A 236 -28.38 -0.99 49.60
N TRP A 237 -27.84 -2.21 49.68
CA TRP A 237 -26.48 -2.45 50.16
C TRP A 237 -25.42 -1.80 49.25
N LEU A 238 -25.56 -1.92 47.92
CA LEU A 238 -24.64 -1.30 46.98
C LEU A 238 -24.69 0.23 47.03
N ILE A 239 -25.86 0.82 47.19
CA ILE A 239 -26.04 2.27 47.34
C ILE A 239 -25.31 2.76 48.59
N LYS A 240 -25.50 2.08 49.72
CA LYS A 240 -24.84 2.42 51.00
C LYS A 240 -23.32 2.27 50.91
N THR A 241 -22.82 1.10 50.48
CA THR A 241 -21.39 0.77 50.52
C THR A 241 -20.57 1.51 49.49
N ARG A 242 -21.20 1.93 48.39
CA ARG A 242 -20.52 2.67 47.32
C ARG A 242 -20.87 4.17 47.29
N LYS A 243 -21.32 4.70 48.43
CA LYS A 243 -21.60 6.13 48.62
C LYS A 243 -22.45 6.73 47.50
N SER A 244 -23.52 6.01 47.08
CA SER A 244 -24.43 6.41 46.01
C SER A 244 -23.77 6.64 44.63
N ASN A 245 -22.56 6.16 44.38
CA ASN A 245 -21.89 6.29 43.11
C ASN A 245 -22.55 5.39 42.04
N LEU A 246 -23.49 5.96 41.29
CA LEU A 246 -24.27 5.25 40.27
C LEU A 246 -23.38 4.51 39.26
N SER A 247 -22.33 5.16 38.74
CA SER A 247 -21.46 4.58 37.74
C SER A 247 -20.75 3.31 38.25
N LYS A 248 -20.16 3.38 39.47
CA LYS A 248 -19.49 2.22 40.09
C LYS A 248 -20.44 1.07 40.34
N ILE A 249 -21.68 1.37 40.82
CA ILE A 249 -22.70 0.36 41.12
C ILE A 249 -23.15 -0.33 39.82
N ILE A 250 -23.52 0.44 38.80
CA ILE A 250 -23.98 -0.10 37.53
C ILE A 250 -22.89 -0.90 36.82
N SER A 251 -21.65 -0.43 36.81
CA SER A 251 -20.51 -1.14 36.24
C SER A 251 -20.34 -2.55 36.85
N SER A 252 -20.40 -2.66 38.17
CA SER A 252 -20.26 -3.96 38.85
C SER A 252 -21.41 -4.91 38.58
N LEU A 253 -22.63 -4.41 38.61
CA LEU A 253 -23.82 -5.24 38.31
C LEU A 253 -23.83 -5.67 36.84
N ASN A 254 -23.42 -4.78 35.91
CA ASN A 254 -23.35 -5.10 34.51
C ASN A 254 -22.25 -6.14 34.22
N GLN A 255 -21.12 -6.05 34.90
CA GLN A 255 -20.07 -7.05 34.84
C GLN A 255 -20.61 -8.44 35.19
N GLN A 256 -21.30 -8.57 36.33
CA GLN A 256 -21.92 -9.84 36.76
C GLN A 256 -23.00 -10.31 35.78
N TYR A 257 -23.79 -9.40 35.21
CA TYR A 257 -24.79 -9.71 34.21
C TYR A 257 -24.15 -10.31 32.95
N VAL A 258 -23.14 -9.63 32.38
CA VAL A 258 -22.48 -10.06 31.13
C VAL A 258 -21.82 -11.42 31.30
N PHE A 259 -21.14 -11.67 32.43
CA PHE A 259 -20.52 -12.95 32.74
C PHE A 259 -21.48 -14.12 32.82
N ASN A 260 -22.66 -13.85 33.36
CA ASN A 260 -23.57 -14.92 33.73
C ASN A 260 -24.76 -15.12 32.75
N ARG A 261 -24.95 -14.23 31.79
CA ARG A 261 -26.08 -14.29 30.85
C ARG A 261 -26.19 -15.60 30.05
N GLY A 262 -25.06 -16.24 29.75
CA GLY A 262 -25.00 -17.53 29.05
C GLY A 262 -24.87 -18.74 29.97
N LYS A 263 -24.27 -18.54 31.19
CA LYS A 263 -23.98 -19.64 32.13
C LYS A 263 -25.02 -19.79 33.22
N ASN A 264 -25.60 -18.70 33.68
CA ASN A 264 -26.63 -18.66 34.70
C ASN A 264 -27.65 -17.54 34.41
N PRO A 265 -28.64 -17.81 33.55
CA PRO A 265 -29.62 -16.80 33.11
C PRO A 265 -30.44 -16.20 34.28
N SER A 266 -30.77 -17.01 35.29
CA SER A 266 -31.54 -16.56 36.47
C SER A 266 -30.76 -15.53 37.27
N TYR A 267 -29.46 -15.77 37.49
CA TYR A 267 -28.58 -14.84 38.18
C TYR A 267 -28.37 -13.55 37.34
N ALA A 268 -28.20 -13.67 36.02
CA ALA A 268 -28.12 -12.50 35.15
C ALA A 268 -29.40 -11.65 35.18
N LYS A 269 -30.58 -12.29 35.15
CA LYS A 269 -31.90 -11.61 35.31
C LYS A 269 -31.98 -10.82 36.61
N LYS A 270 -31.50 -11.41 37.72
CA LYS A 270 -31.41 -10.74 39.02
C LYS A 270 -30.49 -9.50 38.96
N MET A 271 -29.30 -9.58 38.33
CA MET A 271 -28.40 -8.43 38.20
C MET A 271 -29.06 -7.30 37.38
N LYS A 272 -29.76 -7.63 36.31
CA LYS A 272 -30.52 -6.66 35.51
C LYS A 272 -31.64 -5.97 36.30
N ALA A 273 -32.41 -6.74 37.10
CA ALA A 273 -33.42 -6.21 38.01
C ALA A 273 -32.81 -5.26 39.06
N THR A 274 -31.69 -5.64 39.65
CA THR A 274 -30.97 -4.80 40.62
C THR A 274 -30.49 -3.48 40.02
N MET A 275 -29.96 -3.49 38.77
CA MET A 275 -29.56 -2.26 38.05
C MET A 275 -30.76 -1.32 37.88
N ASN A 276 -31.90 -1.84 37.53
CA ASN A 276 -33.12 -1.02 37.34
C ASN A 276 -33.57 -0.37 38.67
N ILE A 277 -33.52 -1.12 39.78
CA ILE A 277 -33.84 -0.57 41.10
C ILE A 277 -32.87 0.53 41.49
N VAL A 278 -31.57 0.33 41.29
CA VAL A 278 -30.54 1.35 41.58
C VAL A 278 -30.77 2.61 40.74
N ARG A 279 -31.01 2.47 39.46
CA ARG A 279 -31.30 3.62 38.56
C ARG A 279 -32.55 4.37 39.03
N LYS A 280 -33.63 3.66 39.39
CA LYS A 280 -34.87 4.28 39.89
C LYS A 280 -34.65 5.04 41.20
N ARG A 281 -33.82 4.51 42.11
CA ARG A 281 -33.56 5.14 43.40
C ARG A 281 -32.61 6.32 43.31
N LEU A 282 -31.53 6.21 42.54
CA LEU A 282 -30.54 7.28 42.41
C LEU A 282 -30.86 8.27 41.28
N GLY A 283 -31.66 7.87 40.29
CA GLY A 283 -32.08 8.77 39.19
C GLY A 283 -33.17 9.77 39.60
N LYS A 284 -33.86 9.55 40.72
CA LYS A 284 -34.84 10.48 41.29
C LYS A 284 -34.23 11.60 42.15
N THR A 285 -32.91 11.55 42.37
CA THR A 285 -32.19 12.55 43.23
C THR A 285 -31.56 13.67 42.41
N LYS A 286 -31.87 13.79 41.11
CA LYS A 286 -31.54 14.98 40.31
C LYS A 286 -32.84 15.71 39.96
N LYS A 287 -33.36 16.48 40.91
CA LYS A 287 -34.15 17.70 40.71
C LYS A 287 -33.46 18.82 41.41
#